data_ed8b7febbee1d2a5492989addd046c1b
#
_entry.id   ed8b7febbee1d2a5492989addd046c1b
#
_cell.length_a   1.000
_cell.length_b   1.000
_cell.length_c   1.000
_cell.angle_alpha   90.00
_cell.angle_beta   90.00
_cell.angle_gamma   90.00
#
_symmetry.space_group_name_H-M   'P 1'
#
loop_
_entity.id
_entity.type
_entity.pdbx_description
1 polymer ?
#
loop_
_entity_poly.entity_id
_entity_poly.type
_entity_poly.pdbx_seq_one_letter_code
_entity_poly.pdbx_strand_id
1 'polypeptide(L)'
;MAAAPDFDSVVIAGDHLSIADPVDGSVQVVVILKYLRRLMDRTRLIVSSGNHDLDSRDSAGEKTARWMGRVRQMGIAADGDSVMLDDILITVCPWWDGPNAKQGVEEQLLRDSAKRKTTWIWVYHAPPHGSPTGWDGRRQYGDIELTEWIARYRPDIVLAGHIHQAPFVKDGSWADRIGPTWVFNCGNQIGPTPTHIIVDTDAREAIWISLAGGETVSLDLPLQRPLTVLRQLPDWLNVNSRDRGQTPA
;
A
#
# COMPACT_ATOMS: atom_id res chain seq x y z
N MET A 1 4.28 31.20 -5.71
CA MET A 1 3.94 29.77 -5.77
C MET A 1 5.08 29.01 -5.12
N ALA A 2 4.85 28.35 -3.99
CA ALA A 2 5.86 27.44 -3.44
C ALA A 2 6.09 26.34 -4.48
N ALA A 3 7.35 26.00 -4.77
CA ALA A 3 7.67 24.85 -5.60
C ALA A 3 7.03 23.61 -4.95
N ALA A 4 6.42 22.76 -5.76
CA ALA A 4 5.99 21.47 -5.26
C ALA A 4 7.23 20.74 -4.72
N PRO A 5 7.14 20.04 -3.58
CA PRO A 5 8.27 19.29 -3.08
C PRO A 5 8.71 18.27 -4.14
N ASP A 6 10.01 18.21 -4.41
CA ASP A 6 10.58 17.18 -5.26
C ASP A 6 10.54 15.85 -4.49
N PHE A 7 9.85 14.86 -5.05
CA PHE A 7 9.83 13.49 -4.52
C PHE A 7 10.75 12.61 -5.35
N ASP A 8 11.58 11.80 -4.71
CA ASP A 8 12.44 10.83 -5.38
C ASP A 8 11.62 9.75 -6.08
N SER A 9 10.49 9.37 -5.48
CA SER A 9 9.56 8.41 -6.07
C SER A 9 8.15 8.52 -5.49
N VAL A 10 7.18 8.04 -6.25
CA VAL A 10 5.80 7.81 -5.81
C VAL A 10 5.52 6.31 -5.83
N VAL A 11 5.05 5.79 -4.69
CA VAL A 11 4.66 4.39 -4.54
C VAL A 11 3.14 4.29 -4.56
N ILE A 12 2.59 3.36 -5.37
CA ILE A 12 1.18 3.03 -5.42
C ILE A 12 1.02 1.56 -5.03
N ALA A 13 0.44 1.32 -3.86
CA ALA A 13 0.44 0.02 -3.20
C ALA A 13 -0.87 -0.76 -3.46
N GLY A 14 -1.16 -1.07 -4.73
CA GLY A 14 -2.22 -2.00 -5.12
C GLY A 14 -3.62 -1.41 -5.30
N ASP A 15 -4.56 -2.28 -5.70
CA ASP A 15 -5.98 -2.01 -5.94
C ASP A 15 -6.25 -0.88 -6.95
N HIS A 16 -5.60 -0.98 -8.10
CA HIS A 16 -5.77 -0.06 -9.21
C HIS A 16 -7.09 -0.28 -9.94
N LEU A 17 -7.57 -1.52 -9.95
CA LEU A 17 -8.84 -1.91 -10.56
C LEU A 17 -9.95 -1.88 -9.52
N SER A 18 -11.16 -1.52 -9.95
CA SER A 18 -12.35 -1.60 -9.11
C SER A 18 -13.22 -2.77 -9.55
N ILE A 19 -13.40 -3.75 -8.68
CA ILE A 19 -14.32 -4.87 -8.93
C ILE A 19 -15.79 -4.48 -8.82
N ALA A 20 -16.09 -3.32 -8.22
CA ALA A 20 -17.45 -2.79 -8.07
C ALA A 20 -17.85 -1.85 -9.22
N ASP A 21 -16.90 -1.46 -10.09
CA ASP A 21 -17.18 -0.59 -11.22
C ASP A 21 -17.83 -1.40 -12.37
N PRO A 22 -18.89 -0.88 -13.02
CA PRO A 22 -19.50 -1.52 -14.19
C PRO A 22 -18.59 -1.52 -15.43
N VAL A 23 -17.51 -0.75 -15.44
CA VAL A 23 -16.54 -0.71 -16.53
C VAL A 23 -15.67 -1.97 -16.51
N ASP A 24 -15.59 -2.64 -17.67
CA ASP A 24 -14.75 -3.82 -17.84
C ASP A 24 -13.29 -3.59 -17.40
N GLY A 25 -12.70 -4.57 -16.72
CA GLY A 25 -11.35 -4.47 -16.16
C GLY A 25 -10.29 -4.16 -17.23
N SER A 26 -10.45 -4.67 -18.47
CA SER A 26 -9.51 -4.38 -19.56
C SER A 26 -9.53 -2.90 -19.96
N VAL A 27 -10.70 -2.25 -19.90
CA VAL A 27 -10.84 -0.81 -20.13
C VAL A 27 -10.24 -0.02 -18.97
N GLN A 28 -10.48 -0.45 -17.73
CA GLN A 28 -9.86 0.16 -16.55
C GLN A 28 -8.34 0.13 -16.68
N VAL A 29 -7.73 -1.01 -17.07
CA VAL A 29 -6.29 -1.14 -17.31
C VAL A 29 -5.78 -0.10 -18.31
N VAL A 30 -6.49 0.12 -19.42
CA VAL A 30 -6.09 1.14 -20.42
C VAL A 30 -6.06 2.54 -19.80
N VAL A 31 -7.07 2.87 -19.01
CA VAL A 31 -7.16 4.17 -18.32
C VAL A 31 -6.01 4.32 -17.32
N ILE A 32 -5.78 3.32 -16.50
CA ILE A 32 -4.70 3.33 -15.49
C ILE A 32 -3.33 3.50 -16.15
N LEU A 33 -3.01 2.72 -17.18
CA LEU A 33 -1.75 2.84 -17.90
C LEU A 33 -1.53 4.23 -18.50
N LYS A 34 -2.62 4.89 -18.95
CA LYS A 34 -2.56 6.28 -19.42
C LYS A 34 -2.20 7.26 -18.28
N TYR A 35 -2.79 7.07 -17.10
CA TYR A 35 -2.46 7.90 -15.95
C TYR A 35 -1.04 7.64 -15.43
N LEU A 36 -0.61 6.39 -15.32
CA LEU A 36 0.76 6.05 -14.92
C LEU A 36 1.78 6.68 -15.87
N ARG A 37 1.52 6.66 -17.20
CA ARG A 37 2.39 7.32 -18.18
C ARG A 37 2.52 8.82 -17.93
N ARG A 38 1.45 9.51 -17.57
CA ARG A 38 1.47 10.94 -17.24
C ARG A 38 2.22 11.24 -15.94
N LEU A 39 2.12 10.33 -14.97
CA LEU A 39 2.82 10.49 -13.70
C LEU A 39 4.32 10.25 -13.84
N MET A 40 4.73 9.26 -14.64
CA MET A 40 6.15 8.97 -14.85
C MET A 40 6.92 10.09 -15.55
N ASP A 41 6.22 11.00 -16.26
CA ASP A 41 6.81 12.22 -16.81
C ASP A 41 7.23 13.24 -15.73
N ARG A 42 6.77 13.03 -14.48
CA ARG A 42 6.98 13.96 -13.35
C ARG A 42 7.80 13.38 -12.22
N THR A 43 7.77 12.07 -12.03
CA THR A 43 8.43 11.40 -10.92
C THR A 43 8.66 9.93 -11.25
N ARG A 44 9.59 9.29 -10.57
CA ARG A 44 9.76 7.85 -10.62
C ARG A 44 8.56 7.18 -9.97
N LEU A 45 8.02 6.15 -10.63
CA LEU A 45 6.90 5.38 -10.12
C LEU A 45 7.34 3.98 -9.69
N ILE A 46 6.71 3.50 -8.61
CA ILE A 46 6.81 2.14 -8.10
C ILE A 46 5.38 1.67 -7.84
N VAL A 47 4.99 0.53 -8.42
CA VAL A 47 3.59 0.10 -8.46
C VAL A 47 3.49 -1.37 -8.09
N SER A 48 2.75 -1.72 -7.05
CA SER A 48 2.43 -3.13 -6.75
C SER A 48 0.98 -3.45 -7.10
N SER A 49 0.69 -4.73 -7.31
CA SER A 49 -0.70 -5.18 -7.41
C SER A 49 -1.36 -5.34 -6.03
N GLY A 50 -2.69 -5.24 -6.01
CA GLY A 50 -3.55 -5.63 -4.92
C GLY A 50 -4.50 -6.76 -5.33
N ASN A 51 -5.40 -7.15 -4.43
CA ASN A 51 -6.32 -8.26 -4.69
C ASN A 51 -7.35 -7.97 -5.79
N HIS A 52 -7.65 -6.71 -6.07
CA HIS A 52 -8.55 -6.33 -7.17
C HIS A 52 -7.85 -6.35 -8.55
N ASP A 53 -6.54 -6.39 -8.59
CA ASP A 53 -5.75 -6.28 -9.81
C ASP A 53 -5.58 -7.61 -10.57
N LEU A 54 -6.09 -8.72 -10.03
CA LEU A 54 -5.92 -10.06 -10.57
C LEU A 54 -6.82 -10.29 -11.79
N ASP A 55 -6.27 -10.12 -12.98
CA ASP A 55 -6.96 -10.16 -14.28
C ASP A 55 -6.80 -11.49 -15.05
N SER A 56 -5.97 -12.40 -14.58
CA SER A 56 -5.69 -13.65 -15.26
C SER A 56 -5.30 -14.79 -14.30
N ARG A 57 -5.02 -15.96 -14.87
CA ARG A 57 -4.44 -17.09 -14.14
C ARG A 57 -3.14 -17.52 -14.79
N ASP A 58 -2.22 -18.01 -13.97
CA ASP A 58 -0.97 -18.62 -14.43
C ASP A 58 -1.17 -20.10 -14.85
N SER A 59 -0.08 -20.79 -15.17
CA SER A 59 -0.08 -22.21 -15.57
C SER A 59 -0.47 -23.16 -14.43
N ALA A 60 -0.36 -22.74 -13.18
CA ALA A 60 -0.78 -23.49 -12.00
C ALA A 60 -2.24 -23.23 -11.61
N GLY A 61 -2.92 -22.29 -12.30
CA GLY A 61 -4.29 -21.87 -12.04
C GLY A 61 -4.41 -20.78 -10.97
N GLU A 62 -3.32 -20.30 -10.41
CA GLU A 62 -3.33 -19.21 -9.44
C GLU A 62 -3.64 -17.88 -10.14
N LYS A 63 -4.42 -17.02 -9.47
CA LYS A 63 -4.74 -15.70 -10.03
C LYS A 63 -3.53 -14.79 -9.99
N THR A 64 -3.35 -14.01 -11.06
CA THR A 64 -2.22 -13.09 -11.23
C THR A 64 -2.67 -11.76 -11.83
N ALA A 65 -1.94 -10.69 -11.51
CA ALA A 65 -2.10 -9.38 -12.13
C ALA A 65 -1.23 -9.30 -13.40
N ARG A 66 -1.65 -10.00 -14.46
CA ARG A 66 -0.86 -10.11 -15.70
C ARG A 66 -0.61 -8.75 -16.37
N TRP A 67 -1.53 -7.83 -16.23
CA TRP A 67 -1.41 -6.47 -16.79
C TRP A 67 -0.24 -5.68 -16.18
N MET A 68 0.26 -6.05 -14.99
CA MET A 68 1.47 -5.46 -14.39
C MET A 68 2.70 -5.65 -15.27
N GLY A 69 2.73 -6.66 -16.11
CA GLY A 69 3.76 -6.80 -17.16
C GLY A 69 3.80 -5.63 -18.14
N ARG A 70 2.65 -4.99 -18.41
CA ARG A 70 2.60 -3.77 -19.25
C ARG A 70 3.13 -2.55 -18.50
N VAL A 71 2.92 -2.47 -17.19
CA VAL A 71 3.49 -1.41 -16.32
C VAL A 71 5.02 -1.51 -16.37
N ARG A 72 5.56 -2.72 -16.24
CA ARG A 72 7.00 -2.96 -16.30
C ARG A 72 7.58 -2.62 -17.70
N GLN A 73 6.87 -2.93 -18.79
CA GLN A 73 7.27 -2.56 -20.16
C GLN A 73 7.34 -1.05 -20.37
N MET A 74 6.65 -0.25 -19.55
CA MET A 74 6.76 1.22 -19.56
C MET A 74 8.01 1.73 -18.82
N GLY A 75 8.80 0.86 -18.20
CA GLY A 75 9.96 1.25 -17.38
C GLY A 75 9.62 1.59 -15.93
N ILE A 76 8.39 1.28 -15.48
CA ILE A 76 7.95 1.47 -14.10
C ILE A 76 8.28 0.19 -13.31
N ALA A 77 8.89 0.34 -12.15
CA ALA A 77 9.13 -0.78 -11.25
C ALA A 77 7.80 -1.33 -10.72
N ALA A 78 7.61 -2.64 -10.85
CA ALA A 78 6.35 -3.29 -10.53
C ALA A 78 6.58 -4.64 -9.83
N ASP A 79 5.52 -5.36 -9.58
CA ASP A 79 5.50 -6.69 -8.94
C ASP A 79 6.73 -7.54 -9.21
N GLY A 80 7.39 -8.00 -8.18
CA GLY A 80 8.59 -8.83 -8.28
C GLY A 80 9.90 -8.07 -8.54
N ASP A 81 9.83 -6.75 -8.79
CA ASP A 81 11.03 -5.94 -8.96
C ASP A 81 11.63 -5.50 -7.61
N SER A 82 12.92 -5.22 -7.63
CA SER A 82 13.65 -4.64 -6.51
C SER A 82 14.43 -3.43 -7.02
N VAL A 83 14.20 -2.28 -6.42
CA VAL A 83 14.76 -0.98 -6.84
C VAL A 83 15.74 -0.49 -5.80
N MET A 84 16.91 -0.04 -6.24
CA MET A 84 17.82 0.73 -5.41
C MET A 84 17.62 2.22 -5.70
N LEU A 85 17.36 3.00 -4.66
CA LEU A 85 17.41 4.45 -4.64
C LEU A 85 18.55 4.82 -3.70
N ASP A 86 19.68 5.20 -4.25
CA ASP A 86 20.94 5.33 -3.51
C ASP A 86 21.26 4.06 -2.70
N ASP A 87 21.13 4.10 -1.39
CA ASP A 87 21.35 2.96 -0.49
C ASP A 87 20.05 2.40 0.12
N ILE A 88 18.90 2.86 -0.36
CA ILE A 88 17.57 2.37 0.03
C ILE A 88 17.14 1.28 -0.96
N LEU A 89 16.88 0.08 -0.44
CA LEU A 89 16.29 -1.00 -1.24
C LEU A 89 14.78 -1.00 -1.09
N ILE A 90 14.06 -0.92 -2.22
CA ILE A 90 12.60 -1.06 -2.26
C ILE A 90 12.25 -2.38 -2.94
N THR A 91 11.64 -3.30 -2.21
CA THR A 91 11.14 -4.58 -2.71
C THR A 91 9.65 -4.45 -3.01
N VAL A 92 9.26 -4.68 -4.27
CA VAL A 92 7.87 -4.58 -4.74
C VAL A 92 7.26 -5.98 -4.78
N CYS A 93 6.49 -6.32 -3.75
CA CYS A 93 5.87 -7.63 -3.64
C CYS A 93 4.56 -7.68 -4.46
N PRO A 94 4.37 -8.71 -5.31
CA PRO A 94 3.08 -8.93 -5.95
C PRO A 94 2.02 -9.35 -4.95
N TRP A 95 0.75 -9.09 -5.25
CA TRP A 95 -0.32 -9.83 -4.60
C TRP A 95 -0.24 -11.31 -4.99
N TRP A 96 -0.41 -12.19 -4.03
CA TRP A 96 -0.41 -13.64 -4.26
C TRP A 96 -1.77 -14.26 -3.90
N ASP A 97 -2.19 -15.28 -4.70
CA ASP A 97 -3.49 -15.96 -4.55
C ASP A 97 -3.31 -17.48 -4.35
N GLY A 98 -2.07 -17.95 -4.23
CA GLY A 98 -1.79 -19.36 -4.07
C GLY A 98 -0.36 -19.66 -3.63
N PRO A 99 -0.05 -20.95 -3.38
CA PRO A 99 1.24 -21.34 -2.81
C PRO A 99 2.45 -21.05 -3.68
N ASN A 100 2.33 -21.11 -5.02
CA ASN A 100 3.46 -20.83 -5.90
C ASN A 100 3.79 -19.35 -5.93
N ALA A 101 2.76 -18.48 -6.03
CA ALA A 101 2.94 -17.04 -5.98
C ALA A 101 3.49 -16.59 -4.61
N LYS A 102 3.00 -17.18 -3.51
CA LYS A 102 3.53 -16.98 -2.16
C LYS A 102 5.01 -17.36 -2.07
N GLN A 103 5.39 -18.54 -2.58
CA GLN A 103 6.80 -18.98 -2.63
C GLN A 103 7.67 -17.98 -3.40
N GLY A 104 7.17 -17.46 -4.53
CA GLY A 104 7.87 -16.44 -5.32
C GLY A 104 8.15 -15.16 -4.53
N VAL A 105 7.20 -14.69 -3.70
CA VAL A 105 7.41 -13.57 -2.77
C VAL A 105 8.50 -13.92 -1.74
N GLU A 106 8.43 -15.09 -1.12
CA GLU A 106 9.40 -15.51 -0.11
C GLU A 106 10.83 -15.61 -0.68
N GLU A 107 10.98 -16.16 -1.89
CA GLU A 107 12.26 -16.20 -2.62
C GLU A 107 12.78 -14.79 -2.95
N GLN A 108 11.88 -13.86 -3.31
CA GLN A 108 12.24 -12.45 -3.53
C GLN A 108 12.77 -11.81 -2.25
N LEU A 109 12.07 -11.96 -1.12
CA LEU A 109 12.47 -11.42 0.17
C LEU A 109 13.80 -12.02 0.65
N LEU A 110 13.99 -13.33 0.49
CA LEU A 110 15.24 -14.01 0.81
C LEU A 110 16.42 -13.45 -0.01
N ARG A 111 16.24 -13.32 -1.33
CA ARG A 111 17.26 -12.75 -2.23
C ARG A 111 17.60 -11.31 -1.86
N ASP A 112 16.59 -10.51 -1.54
CA ASP A 112 16.76 -9.10 -1.22
C ASP A 112 17.33 -8.87 0.19
N SER A 113 17.11 -9.80 1.10
CA SER A 113 17.71 -9.74 2.43
C SER A 113 19.24 -9.73 2.40
N ALA A 114 19.84 -10.40 1.43
CA ALA A 114 21.29 -10.49 1.22
C ALA A 114 21.92 -9.24 0.57
N LYS A 115 21.11 -8.35 -0.02
CA LYS A 115 21.61 -7.12 -0.67
C LYS A 115 22.08 -6.10 0.36
N ARG A 116 23.19 -5.39 0.04
CA ARG A 116 23.65 -4.27 0.87
C ARG A 116 22.68 -3.09 0.74
N LYS A 117 22.28 -2.56 1.88
CA LYS A 117 21.35 -1.43 2.01
C LYS A 117 21.45 -0.81 3.39
N THR A 118 21.10 0.46 3.53
CA THR A 118 20.94 1.14 4.84
C THR A 118 19.48 1.11 5.27
N THR A 119 18.57 1.17 4.32
CA THR A 119 17.13 1.10 4.57
C THR A 119 16.47 0.10 3.62
N TRP A 120 15.58 -0.72 4.16
CA TRP A 120 14.82 -1.68 3.38
C TRP A 120 13.32 -1.40 3.48
N ILE A 121 12.72 -1.06 2.36
CA ILE A 121 11.29 -0.75 2.25
C ILE A 121 10.59 -1.85 1.45
N TRP A 122 9.50 -2.39 1.99
CA TRP A 122 8.63 -3.29 1.26
C TRP A 122 7.38 -2.55 0.79
N VAL A 123 6.98 -2.78 -0.44
CA VAL A 123 5.65 -2.43 -0.94
C VAL A 123 4.85 -3.72 -0.97
N TYR A 124 3.89 -3.85 -0.06
CA TYR A 124 3.09 -5.06 0.12
C TYR A 124 1.65 -4.68 0.41
N HIS A 125 0.72 -5.03 -0.48
CA HIS A 125 -0.63 -4.47 -0.46
C HIS A 125 -1.41 -4.73 0.83
N ALA A 126 -1.42 -5.97 1.36
CA ALA A 126 -2.11 -6.26 2.62
C ALA A 126 -1.31 -5.75 3.83
N PRO A 127 -1.97 -5.24 4.88
CA PRO A 127 -1.30 -4.96 6.15
C PRO A 127 -1.02 -6.26 6.92
N PRO A 128 -0.08 -6.26 7.89
CA PRO A 128 0.21 -7.45 8.70
C PRO A 128 -0.93 -7.77 9.68
N HIS A 129 -1.09 -9.07 9.98
CA HIS A 129 -2.08 -9.54 10.93
C HIS A 129 -1.86 -8.97 12.33
N GLY A 130 -2.95 -8.59 12.99
CA GLY A 130 -2.93 -8.01 14.35
C GLY A 130 -2.56 -6.53 14.40
N SER A 131 -2.10 -5.94 13.28
CA SER A 131 -1.82 -4.51 13.21
C SER A 131 -3.09 -3.69 13.09
N PRO A 132 -3.22 -2.54 13.79
CA PRO A 132 -4.33 -1.62 13.60
C PRO A 132 -4.42 -1.04 12.19
N THR A 133 -3.36 -1.14 11.37
CA THR A 133 -3.41 -0.76 9.94
C THR A 133 -4.27 -1.71 9.11
N GLY A 134 -4.60 -2.90 9.65
CA GLY A 134 -5.50 -3.90 9.07
C GLY A 134 -6.90 -3.92 9.67
N TRP A 135 -7.27 -2.97 10.52
CA TRP A 135 -8.56 -2.91 11.19
C TRP A 135 -9.57 -2.06 10.41
N ASP A 136 -10.73 -2.62 10.03
CA ASP A 136 -11.77 -1.90 9.28
C ASP A 136 -12.86 -1.26 10.17
N GLY A 137 -12.70 -1.40 11.50
CA GLY A 137 -13.70 -0.99 12.50
C GLY A 137 -14.60 -2.13 12.97
N ARG A 138 -14.52 -3.33 12.34
CA ARG A 138 -15.30 -4.51 12.67
C ARG A 138 -14.48 -5.80 12.66
N ARG A 139 -13.54 -5.92 11.74
CA ARG A 139 -12.73 -7.13 11.52
C ARG A 139 -11.28 -6.78 11.25
N GLN A 140 -10.41 -7.72 11.58
CA GLN A 140 -9.00 -7.68 11.23
C GLN A 140 -8.76 -8.41 9.91
N TYR A 141 -8.15 -7.72 8.94
CA TYR A 141 -7.85 -8.21 7.60
C TYR A 141 -6.35 -8.28 7.33
N GLY A 142 -5.55 -8.48 8.37
CA GLY A 142 -4.11 -8.57 8.23
C GLY A 142 -3.65 -9.92 7.69
N ASP A 143 -2.52 -9.89 7.00
CA ASP A 143 -1.83 -11.06 6.44
C ASP A 143 -0.90 -11.67 7.48
N ILE A 144 -1.08 -12.96 7.76
CA ILE A 144 -0.28 -13.72 8.75
C ILE A 144 1.13 -13.94 8.22
N GLU A 145 1.26 -14.30 6.95
CA GLU A 145 2.55 -14.54 6.30
C GLU A 145 3.42 -13.28 6.31
N LEU A 146 2.82 -12.12 6.03
CA LEU A 146 3.55 -10.85 6.14
C LEU A 146 4.06 -10.62 7.55
N THR A 147 3.26 -10.92 8.57
CA THR A 147 3.68 -10.80 9.98
C THR A 147 4.90 -11.67 10.29
N GLU A 148 4.90 -12.92 9.80
CA GLU A 148 6.00 -13.87 9.94
C GLU A 148 7.25 -13.40 9.17
N TRP A 149 7.08 -12.90 7.95
CA TRP A 149 8.18 -12.36 7.15
C TRP A 149 8.79 -11.10 7.77
N ILE A 150 7.98 -10.19 8.34
CA ILE A 150 8.47 -9.03 9.09
C ILE A 150 9.33 -9.49 10.27
N ALA A 151 8.88 -10.47 11.05
CA ALA A 151 9.62 -11.00 12.18
C ALA A 151 10.96 -11.64 11.76
N ARG A 152 10.97 -12.31 10.59
CA ARG A 152 12.14 -13.02 10.05
C ARG A 152 13.16 -12.09 9.40
N TYR A 153 12.70 -11.18 8.53
CA TYR A 153 13.58 -10.38 7.67
C TYR A 153 13.81 -8.96 8.17
N ARG A 154 12.92 -8.45 9.02
CA ARG A 154 13.01 -7.14 9.68
C ARG A 154 13.27 -5.97 8.71
N PRO A 155 12.40 -5.73 7.71
CA PRO A 155 12.50 -4.51 6.92
C PRO A 155 12.35 -3.28 7.82
N ASP A 156 12.86 -2.14 7.40
CA ASP A 156 12.68 -0.89 8.15
C ASP A 156 11.25 -0.37 8.01
N ILE A 157 10.67 -0.48 6.80
CA ILE A 157 9.35 0.06 6.47
C ILE A 157 8.58 -0.93 5.59
N VAL A 158 7.28 -1.08 5.88
CA VAL A 158 6.29 -1.74 5.02
C VAL A 158 5.24 -0.71 4.61
N LEU A 159 5.08 -0.49 3.31
CA LEU A 159 4.04 0.33 2.73
C LEU A 159 2.89 -0.57 2.29
N ALA A 160 1.74 -0.44 2.97
CA ALA A 160 0.55 -1.24 2.75
C ALA A 160 -0.64 -0.39 2.27
N GLY A 161 -1.73 -1.04 1.95
CA GLY A 161 -3.01 -0.47 1.56
C GLY A 161 -4.17 -1.37 2.02
N HIS A 162 -5.02 -1.81 1.08
CA HIS A 162 -6.08 -2.81 1.25
C HIS A 162 -7.21 -2.39 2.18
N ILE A 163 -6.93 -1.98 3.41
CA ILE A 163 -7.96 -1.61 4.39
C ILE A 163 -8.15 -0.09 4.39
N HIS A 164 -9.11 0.33 3.60
CA HIS A 164 -9.40 1.74 3.32
C HIS A 164 -9.76 2.53 4.57
N GLN A 165 -10.45 1.88 5.52
CA GLN A 165 -11.02 2.51 6.71
C GLN A 165 -10.02 2.65 7.86
N ALA A 166 -8.93 1.88 7.85
CA ALA A 166 -8.03 1.75 9.01
C ALA A 166 -7.60 3.09 9.64
N PRO A 167 -7.21 4.12 8.88
CA PRO A 167 -6.86 5.42 9.46
C PRO A 167 -8.02 6.17 10.09
N PHE A 168 -9.27 5.81 9.76
CA PHE A 168 -10.45 6.61 10.02
C PHE A 168 -11.40 5.99 11.05
N VAL A 169 -11.11 4.81 11.56
CA VAL A 169 -11.99 4.09 12.50
C VAL A 169 -11.36 3.99 13.87
N LYS A 170 -12.22 3.85 14.88
CA LYS A 170 -11.76 3.60 16.24
C LYS A 170 -10.92 2.32 16.28
N ASP A 171 -9.81 2.35 17.01
CA ASP A 171 -8.83 1.26 17.15
C ASP A 171 -8.08 0.89 15.86
N GLY A 172 -8.34 1.60 14.75
CA GLY A 172 -7.54 1.56 13.54
C GLY A 172 -6.42 2.60 13.53
N SER A 173 -5.55 2.55 12.52
CA SER A 173 -4.44 3.47 12.40
C SER A 173 -3.87 3.50 10.98
N TRP A 174 -3.27 4.64 10.61
CA TRP A 174 -2.47 4.76 9.39
C TRP A 174 -1.02 4.27 9.57
N ALA A 175 -0.54 4.18 10.83
CA ALA A 175 0.80 3.75 11.18
C ALA A 175 0.77 2.71 12.29
N ASP A 176 1.72 1.78 12.24
CA ASP A 176 2.02 0.83 13.32
C ASP A 176 3.52 0.54 13.38
N ARG A 177 3.93 -0.10 14.47
CA ARG A 177 5.32 -0.53 14.65
C ARG A 177 5.38 -1.96 15.17
N ILE A 178 5.95 -2.87 14.38
CA ILE A 178 6.12 -4.29 14.73
C ILE A 178 7.61 -4.54 14.95
N GLY A 179 8.01 -4.60 16.22
CA GLY A 179 9.44 -4.61 16.57
C GLY A 179 10.16 -3.37 16.05
N PRO A 180 11.19 -3.50 15.20
CA PRO A 180 11.87 -2.35 14.58
C PRO A 180 11.12 -1.80 13.34
N THR A 181 10.22 -2.57 12.73
CA THR A 181 9.60 -2.29 11.44
C THR A 181 8.42 -1.32 11.57
N TRP A 182 8.44 -0.24 10.80
CA TRP A 182 7.29 0.63 10.60
C TRP A 182 6.34 0.06 9.55
N VAL A 183 5.06 0.13 9.80
CA VAL A 183 4.00 -0.29 8.86
C VAL A 183 3.08 0.89 8.62
N PHE A 184 2.84 1.22 7.35
CA PHE A 184 2.01 2.34 6.95
C PHE A 184 0.88 1.89 6.02
N ASN A 185 -0.33 2.39 6.27
CA ASN A 185 -1.49 2.25 5.39
C ASN A 185 -2.18 3.62 5.31
N CYS A 186 -2.13 4.25 4.15
CA CYS A 186 -2.72 5.58 4.00
C CYS A 186 -4.24 5.58 4.08
N GLY A 187 -4.89 4.43 3.95
CA GLY A 187 -6.34 4.35 3.78
C GLY A 187 -6.79 4.88 2.43
N ASN A 188 -8.10 5.04 2.27
CA ASN A 188 -8.69 5.63 1.09
C ASN A 188 -9.85 6.55 1.48
N GLN A 189 -9.94 7.71 0.83
CA GLN A 189 -11.04 8.66 0.98
C GLN A 189 -11.62 9.01 -0.40
N ILE A 190 -12.90 9.34 -0.43
CA ILE A 190 -13.55 9.89 -1.63
C ILE A 190 -13.28 11.40 -1.66
N GLY A 191 -12.67 11.89 -2.73
CA GLY A 191 -12.38 13.32 -2.89
C GLY A 191 -11.35 13.60 -3.98
N PRO A 192 -11.11 14.88 -4.27
CA PRO A 192 -10.18 15.29 -5.33
C PRO A 192 -8.71 15.03 -4.99
N THR A 193 -8.39 14.91 -3.70
CA THR A 193 -7.04 14.61 -3.21
C THR A 193 -7.07 13.26 -2.50
N PRO A 194 -6.31 12.26 -2.97
CA PRO A 194 -6.23 10.98 -2.30
C PRO A 194 -5.51 11.13 -0.95
N THR A 195 -5.85 10.25 -0.01
CA THR A 195 -4.99 10.05 1.16
C THR A 195 -3.62 9.57 0.72
N HIS A 196 -2.59 10.10 1.35
CA HIS A 196 -1.22 9.71 1.05
C HIS A 196 -0.31 9.87 2.26
N ILE A 197 0.83 9.21 2.21
CA ILE A 197 1.87 9.29 3.21
C ILE A 197 3.14 9.76 2.52
N ILE A 198 3.79 10.77 3.08
CA ILE A 198 5.13 11.20 2.71
C ILE A 198 6.08 10.53 3.70
N VAL A 199 7.03 9.76 3.21
CA VAL A 199 8.10 9.17 4.02
C VAL A 199 9.39 9.89 3.66
N ASP A 200 9.94 10.61 4.61
CA ASP A 200 11.26 11.24 4.53
C ASP A 200 12.27 10.37 5.30
N THR A 201 13.12 9.67 4.56
CA THR A 201 14.11 8.75 5.14
C THR A 201 15.30 9.49 5.74
N ASP A 202 15.60 10.71 5.27
CA ASP A 202 16.69 11.54 5.77
C ASP A 202 16.28 12.26 7.06
N ALA A 203 15.10 12.89 7.04
CA ALA A 203 14.52 13.52 8.22
C ALA A 203 14.01 12.50 9.25
N ARG A 204 13.91 11.22 8.88
CA ARG A 204 13.39 10.14 9.74
C ARG A 204 11.97 10.42 10.22
N GLU A 205 11.10 10.82 9.29
CA GLU A 205 9.71 11.17 9.55
C GLU A 205 8.76 10.53 8.53
N ALA A 206 7.51 10.30 8.95
CA ALA A 206 6.42 9.98 8.05
C ALA A 206 5.23 10.91 8.35
N ILE A 207 4.63 11.46 7.30
CA ILE A 207 3.53 12.42 7.36
C ILE A 207 2.34 11.83 6.62
N TRP A 208 1.25 11.57 7.33
CA TRP A 208 -0.01 11.16 6.74
C TRP A 208 -0.89 12.38 6.47
N ILE A 209 -1.51 12.45 5.30
CA ILE A 209 -2.34 13.57 4.85
C ILE A 209 -3.67 13.04 4.30
N SER A 210 -4.77 13.64 4.77
CA SER A 210 -6.13 13.38 4.33
C SER A 210 -6.97 14.65 4.32
N LEU A 211 -8.21 14.58 3.82
CA LEU A 211 -9.19 15.68 3.97
C LEU A 211 -9.59 15.93 5.42
N ALA A 212 -9.41 14.95 6.30
CA ALA A 212 -9.69 15.09 7.73
C ALA A 212 -8.54 15.73 8.52
N GLY A 213 -7.40 15.98 7.88
CA GLY A 213 -6.21 16.56 8.51
C GLY A 213 -4.95 15.79 8.19
N GLY A 214 -3.87 16.11 8.88
CA GLY A 214 -2.58 15.45 8.76
C GLY A 214 -1.99 15.10 10.11
N GLU A 215 -1.10 14.11 10.12
CA GLU A 215 -0.40 13.65 11.30
C GLU A 215 1.03 13.24 10.95
N THR A 216 1.96 13.51 11.86
CA THR A 216 3.38 13.18 11.68
C THR A 216 3.84 12.22 12.77
N VAL A 217 4.67 11.24 12.38
CA VAL A 217 5.39 10.37 13.30
C VAL A 217 6.88 10.45 13.03
N SER A 218 7.70 10.45 14.09
CA SER A 218 9.14 10.29 13.98
C SER A 218 9.46 8.80 13.90
N LEU A 219 10.33 8.41 12.95
CA LEU A 219 10.76 7.02 12.79
C LEU A 219 11.77 6.59 13.88
N ASP A 220 12.36 7.53 14.59
CA ASP A 220 13.33 7.28 15.64
C ASP A 220 12.70 7.14 17.04
N LEU A 221 11.48 7.64 17.21
CA LEU A 221 10.80 7.61 18.49
C LEU A 221 9.81 6.43 18.57
N PRO A 222 9.52 5.95 19.79
CA PRO A 222 8.43 5.00 19.98
C PRO A 222 7.11 5.58 19.49
N LEU A 223 6.32 4.76 18.77
CA LEU A 223 4.98 5.17 18.33
C LEU A 223 4.10 5.42 19.55
N GLN A 224 3.60 6.66 19.68
CA GLN A 224 2.66 7.03 20.73
C GLN A 224 1.22 6.83 20.23
N ARG A 225 0.39 6.24 21.09
CA ARG A 225 -1.04 6.02 20.82
C ARG A 225 -1.90 6.58 21.94
N PRO A 226 -3.12 7.01 21.65
CA PRO A 226 -3.76 7.07 20.34
C PRO A 226 -3.15 8.18 19.47
N LEU A 227 -3.06 7.92 18.16
CA LEU A 227 -2.78 8.95 17.19
C LEU A 227 -3.93 9.96 17.23
N THR A 228 -3.61 11.25 17.31
CA THR A 228 -4.53 12.25 17.91
C THR A 228 -5.56 12.84 16.95
N VAL A 229 -5.33 12.75 15.65
CA VAL A 229 -6.04 13.58 14.66
C VAL A 229 -7.46 13.11 14.34
N LEU A 230 -7.78 11.84 14.53
CA LEU A 230 -9.04 11.26 14.04
C LEU A 230 -9.95 10.70 15.14
N ARG A 231 -10.15 11.45 16.22
CA ARG A 231 -11.13 11.10 17.25
C ARG A 231 -12.58 11.23 16.78
N GLN A 232 -12.83 11.94 15.69
CA GLN A 232 -14.14 12.07 15.07
C GLN A 232 -14.04 11.52 13.64
N LEU A 233 -14.88 10.55 13.32
CA LEU A 233 -15.02 10.06 11.96
C LEU A 233 -15.50 11.20 11.07
N PRO A 234 -14.85 11.47 9.93
CA PRO A 234 -15.36 12.42 8.96
C PRO A 234 -16.77 12.02 8.50
N ASP A 235 -17.64 13.00 8.27
CA ASP A 235 -19.05 12.77 7.93
C ASP A 235 -19.23 11.89 6.69
N TRP A 236 -18.29 11.95 5.72
CA TRP A 236 -18.31 11.14 4.51
C TRP A 236 -18.07 9.63 4.78
N LEU A 237 -17.46 9.24 5.90
CA LEU A 237 -17.35 7.83 6.33
C LEU A 237 -18.66 7.31 6.93
N ASN A 238 -19.46 8.20 7.55
CA ASN A 238 -20.73 7.84 8.14
C ASN A 238 -21.84 7.61 7.10
N VAL A 239 -21.75 8.22 5.93
CA VAL A 239 -22.75 8.10 4.86
C VAL A 239 -22.78 6.69 4.24
N ASN A 240 -21.62 6.04 4.10
CA ASN A 240 -21.53 4.71 3.50
C ASN A 240 -22.01 3.55 4.39
N SER A 241 -22.26 3.79 5.68
CA SER A 241 -22.77 2.76 6.60
C SER A 241 -24.30 2.59 6.54
N ARG A 242 -25.02 3.57 6.00
CA ARG A 242 -26.50 3.56 5.97
C ARG A 242 -27.12 2.97 4.71
N ASP A 243 -26.42 3.02 3.57
CA ASP A 243 -26.99 2.60 2.27
C ASP A 243 -26.82 1.12 1.92
N ARG A 244 -26.13 0.31 2.72
CA ARG A 244 -25.98 -1.14 2.46
C ARG A 244 -27.07 -2.02 3.09
N GLY A 245 -28.12 -1.43 3.61
CA GLY A 245 -29.14 -2.12 4.41
C GLY A 245 -30.56 -2.16 3.83
N GLN A 246 -30.83 -1.63 2.64
CA GLN A 246 -32.17 -1.69 2.05
C GLN A 246 -32.10 -2.11 0.59
N THR A 247 -32.15 -3.41 0.35
CA THR A 247 -32.66 -3.95 -0.91
C THR A 247 -34.18 -3.89 -0.79
N PRO A 248 -34.92 -3.19 -1.67
CA PRO A 248 -36.38 -3.29 -1.70
C PRO A 248 -36.78 -4.69 -2.15
N ALA A 249 -37.79 -5.25 -1.49
CA ALA A 249 -38.42 -6.51 -1.79
C ALA A 249 -39.14 -6.48 -3.14
#